data_04b9ceba23bbe4706a0ff551d3c5319d
#
_entry.id   04b9ceba23bbe4706a0ff551d3c5319d
#
_cell.length_a   1.000
_cell.length_b   1.000
_cell.length_c   1.000
_cell.angle_alpha   90.00
_cell.angle_beta   90.00
_cell.angle_gamma   90.00
#
_symmetry.space_group_name_H-M   'P 1'
#
loop_
_entity.id
_entity.type
_entity.pdbx_description
1 polymer ?
#
loop_
_entity_poly.entity_id
_entity_poly.type
_entity_poly.pdbx_seq_one_letter_code
_entity_poly.pdbx_strand_id
1 'polypeptide(L)'
;MRYTVFSPDHEVLGAAIISYRNSVNEPNYREIYTQLGLDQVQPDQWYPFQKMLDVFNILAEREGAMMDFVSIALAAVVGSPMPPEFDEMPFVQIMQAFSHAITLVNRGTDYGYATVTEVEPNHLRIDARYPAPDDITYGALYGYAKRFLPKGSKFTLRYDEATLRREH
;
A
#
# COMPACT_ATOMS: atom_id res chain seq x y z
N MET A 1 -12.97 -0.59 15.87
CA MET A 1 -11.79 -0.17 15.13
C MET A 1 -11.09 -1.44 14.64
N ARG A 2 -11.06 -1.67 13.35
CA ARG A 2 -10.59 -2.95 12.76
C ARG A 2 -9.07 -2.93 12.51
N TYR A 3 -8.55 -1.78 12.08
CA TYR A 3 -7.13 -1.62 11.76
C TYR A 3 -6.48 -0.69 12.77
N THR A 4 -5.40 -1.14 13.40
CA THR A 4 -4.64 -0.41 14.40
C THR A 4 -3.14 -0.60 14.17
N VAL A 5 -2.35 0.43 14.50
CA VAL A 5 -0.88 0.35 14.44
C VAL A 5 -0.36 -0.75 15.37
N PHE A 6 0.77 -1.34 15.01
CA PHE A 6 1.45 -2.33 15.86
C PHE A 6 2.19 -1.66 17.02
N SER A 7 2.64 -0.42 16.82
CA SER A 7 3.33 0.38 17.83
C SER A 7 2.79 1.81 17.80
N PRO A 8 2.57 2.45 18.96
CA PRO A 8 1.98 3.80 19.03
C PRO A 8 2.87 4.90 18.41
N ASP A 9 4.17 4.65 18.21
CA ASP A 9 5.13 5.55 17.59
C ASP A 9 5.27 5.34 16.08
N HIS A 10 4.40 4.50 15.47
CA HIS A 10 4.38 4.30 14.03
C HIS A 10 3.90 5.57 13.31
N GLU A 11 4.77 6.13 12.49
CA GLU A 11 4.50 7.29 11.64
C GLU A 11 4.74 6.95 10.16
N VAL A 12 4.01 7.68 9.32
CA VAL A 12 4.11 7.59 7.86
C VAL A 12 4.44 8.94 7.26
N LEU A 13 5.21 8.94 6.18
CA LEU A 13 5.56 10.15 5.43
C LEU A 13 4.32 10.72 4.73
N GLY A 14 4.14 12.05 4.79
CA GLY A 14 3.00 12.73 4.19
C GLY A 14 2.83 12.48 2.69
N ALA A 15 3.92 12.26 1.95
CA ALA A 15 3.87 11.90 0.54
C ALA A 15 3.04 10.63 0.30
N ALA A 16 3.13 9.62 1.18
CA ALA A 16 2.31 8.41 1.07
C ALA A 16 0.83 8.71 1.31
N ILE A 17 0.50 9.51 2.33
CA ILE A 17 -0.88 9.94 2.60
C ILE A 17 -1.47 10.67 1.38
N ILE A 18 -0.71 11.59 0.79
CA ILE A 18 -1.11 12.36 -0.40
C ILE A 18 -1.38 11.43 -1.59
N SER A 19 -0.55 10.42 -1.82
CA SER A 19 -0.75 9.45 -2.89
C SER A 19 -2.08 8.71 -2.74
N TYR A 20 -2.39 8.24 -1.54
CA TYR A 20 -3.67 7.58 -1.27
C TYR A 20 -4.85 8.55 -1.36
N ARG A 21 -4.74 9.73 -0.77
CA ARG A 21 -5.80 10.76 -0.85
C ARG A 21 -6.15 11.12 -2.29
N ASN A 22 -5.17 11.18 -3.16
CA ASN A 22 -5.35 11.59 -4.56
C ASN A 22 -5.70 10.41 -5.50
N SER A 23 -5.68 9.18 -5.00
CA SER A 23 -5.94 7.98 -5.81
C SER A 23 -7.38 7.89 -6.32
N VAL A 24 -8.32 8.49 -5.60
CA VAL A 24 -9.76 8.47 -5.94
C VAL A 24 -10.28 9.90 -6.07
N ASN A 25 -10.92 10.20 -7.18
CA ASN A 25 -11.48 11.54 -7.44
C ASN A 25 -12.97 11.61 -7.08
N GLU A 26 -13.32 11.19 -5.87
CA GLU A 26 -14.67 11.27 -5.34
C GLU A 26 -14.74 12.22 -4.13
N PRO A 27 -15.70 13.18 -4.09
CA PRO A 27 -15.83 14.13 -2.98
C PRO A 27 -15.96 13.46 -1.61
N ASN A 28 -16.80 12.43 -1.51
CA ASN A 28 -17.04 11.69 -0.26
C ASN A 28 -15.78 10.95 0.24
N TYR A 29 -14.91 10.51 -0.66
CA TYR A 29 -13.64 9.91 -0.30
C TYR A 29 -12.69 10.96 0.27
N ARG A 30 -12.55 12.09 -0.40
CA ARG A 30 -11.69 13.20 0.04
C ARG A 30 -12.16 13.83 1.34
N GLU A 31 -13.45 13.89 1.57
CA GLU A 31 -14.03 14.41 2.81
C GLU A 31 -13.57 13.63 4.04
N ILE A 32 -13.36 12.30 3.94
CA ILE A 32 -12.81 11.49 5.04
C ILE A 32 -11.44 12.02 5.48
N TYR A 33 -10.57 12.36 4.52
CA TYR A 33 -9.26 12.94 4.84
C TYR A 33 -9.37 14.30 5.52
N THR A 34 -10.29 15.14 5.09
CA THR A 34 -10.57 16.44 5.73
C THR A 34 -11.07 16.27 7.16
N GLN A 35 -12.00 15.35 7.40
CA GLN A 35 -12.53 15.05 8.73
C GLN A 35 -11.46 14.55 9.70
N LEU A 36 -10.45 13.86 9.21
CA LEU A 36 -9.33 13.35 9.99
C LEU A 36 -8.12 14.31 10.05
N GLY A 37 -8.23 15.50 9.45
CA GLY A 37 -7.16 16.51 9.41
C GLY A 37 -5.98 16.09 8.54
N LEU A 38 -6.24 15.33 7.47
CA LEU A 38 -5.24 14.83 6.51
C LEU A 38 -5.29 15.56 5.15
N ASP A 39 -6.09 16.62 5.03
CA ASP A 39 -6.22 17.42 3.81
C ASP A 39 -5.05 18.39 3.61
N GLN A 40 -4.38 18.80 4.69
CA GLN A 40 -3.28 19.77 4.69
C GLN A 40 -1.90 19.15 4.99
N VAL A 41 -1.75 17.83 4.81
CA VAL A 41 -0.46 17.18 5.07
C VAL A 41 0.62 17.65 4.08
N GLN A 42 1.84 17.82 4.58
CA GLN A 42 3.01 18.15 3.77
C GLN A 42 3.75 16.89 3.37
N PRO A 43 4.27 16.79 2.14
CA PRO A 43 4.86 15.55 1.63
C PRO A 43 6.12 15.10 2.38
N ASP A 44 6.87 16.03 2.95
CA ASP A 44 8.14 15.81 3.66
C ASP A 44 8.02 15.71 5.18
N GLN A 45 6.80 15.75 5.72
CA GLN A 45 6.53 15.64 7.15
C GLN A 45 5.99 14.26 7.53
N TRP A 46 6.18 13.91 8.80
CA TRP A 46 5.75 12.65 9.38
C TRP A 46 4.44 12.81 10.16
N TYR A 47 3.56 11.83 10.02
CA TYR A 47 2.23 11.83 10.63
C TYR A 47 1.94 10.48 11.29
N PRO A 48 1.21 10.45 12.43
CA PRO A 48 0.80 9.19 13.05
C PRO A 48 0.06 8.31 12.04
N PHE A 49 0.56 7.09 11.83
CA PHE A 49 -0.04 6.19 10.84
C PHE A 49 -1.46 5.76 11.21
N GLN A 50 -1.81 5.80 12.51
CA GLN A 50 -3.18 5.51 12.94
C GLN A 50 -4.22 6.38 12.21
N LYS A 51 -3.92 7.65 11.91
CA LYS A 51 -4.84 8.51 11.14
C LYS A 51 -5.14 7.95 9.74
N MET A 52 -4.13 7.36 9.08
CA MET A 52 -4.35 6.71 7.79
C MET A 52 -5.17 5.42 7.95
N LEU A 53 -4.92 4.66 9.01
CA LEU A 53 -5.73 3.47 9.32
C LEU A 53 -7.19 3.84 9.66
N ASP A 54 -7.42 5.02 10.24
CA ASP A 54 -8.77 5.51 10.51
C ASP A 54 -9.54 5.80 9.21
N VAL A 55 -8.87 6.25 8.15
CA VAL A 55 -9.47 6.31 6.79
C VAL A 55 -9.94 4.91 6.37
N PHE A 56 -9.08 3.90 6.50
CA PHE A 56 -9.43 2.53 6.14
C PHE A 56 -10.53 1.94 7.04
N ASN A 57 -10.55 2.28 8.32
CA ASN A 57 -11.62 1.88 9.24
C ASN A 57 -12.98 2.44 8.79
N ILE A 58 -13.05 3.71 8.40
CA ILE A 58 -14.28 4.32 7.87
C ILE A 58 -14.71 3.65 6.56
N LEU A 59 -13.76 3.40 5.66
CA LEU A 59 -14.03 2.75 4.37
C LEU A 59 -14.50 1.30 4.56
N ALA A 60 -13.96 0.58 5.54
CA ALA A 60 -14.34 -0.82 5.83
C ALA A 60 -15.79 -1.00 6.27
N GLU A 61 -16.46 0.06 6.73
CA GLU A 61 -17.89 0.05 7.08
C GLU A 61 -18.79 0.16 5.84
N ARG A 62 -18.21 0.43 4.66
CA ARG A 62 -18.96 0.51 3.40
C ARG A 62 -19.13 -0.86 2.76
N GLU A 63 -20.25 -1.07 2.10
CA GLU A 63 -20.49 -2.25 1.27
C GLU A 63 -19.45 -2.28 0.12
N GLY A 64 -18.82 -3.43 -0.10
CA GLY A 64 -17.78 -3.56 -1.13
C GLY A 64 -16.40 -3.04 -0.74
N ALA A 65 -16.12 -2.83 0.53
CA ALA A 65 -14.86 -2.24 1.03
C ALA A 65 -13.59 -2.94 0.50
N MET A 66 -13.62 -4.26 0.30
CA MET A 66 -12.49 -5.00 -0.26
C MET A 66 -12.11 -4.50 -1.66
N MET A 67 -13.09 -4.30 -2.53
CA MET A 67 -12.86 -3.76 -3.88
C MET A 67 -12.36 -2.32 -3.84
N ASP A 68 -12.86 -1.53 -2.91
CA ASP A 68 -12.41 -0.16 -2.71
C ASP A 68 -10.91 -0.14 -2.33
N PHE A 69 -10.45 -0.99 -1.43
CA PHE A 69 -9.04 -1.06 -1.02
C PHE A 69 -8.10 -1.47 -2.14
N VAL A 70 -8.45 -2.49 -2.92
CA VAL A 70 -7.65 -2.91 -4.07
C VAL A 70 -7.54 -1.78 -5.09
N SER A 71 -8.67 -1.15 -5.43
CA SER A 71 -8.73 -0.06 -6.41
C SER A 71 -7.96 1.17 -5.95
N ILE A 72 -8.09 1.55 -4.66
CA ILE A 72 -7.41 2.68 -4.05
C ILE A 72 -5.89 2.49 -4.11
N ALA A 73 -5.39 1.34 -3.67
CA ALA A 73 -3.97 1.06 -3.63
C ALA A 73 -3.36 0.94 -5.04
N LEU A 74 -4.07 0.29 -5.96
CA LEU A 74 -3.67 0.22 -7.37
C LEU A 74 -3.51 1.63 -7.97
N ALA A 75 -4.52 2.48 -7.79
CA ALA A 75 -4.50 3.85 -8.31
C ALA A 75 -3.41 4.69 -7.64
N ALA A 76 -3.15 4.51 -6.35
CA ALA A 76 -2.08 5.20 -5.64
C ALA A 76 -0.71 4.86 -6.22
N VAL A 77 -0.43 3.58 -6.50
CA VAL A 77 0.83 3.14 -7.10
C VAL A 77 0.98 3.63 -8.54
N VAL A 78 -0.08 3.48 -9.36
CA VAL A 78 -0.03 3.90 -10.77
C VAL A 78 0.14 5.41 -10.90
N GLY A 79 -0.47 6.19 -10.03
CA GLY A 79 -0.39 7.65 -10.04
C GLY A 79 0.80 8.26 -9.30
N SER A 80 1.57 7.46 -8.54
CA SER A 80 2.71 7.96 -7.77
C SER A 80 3.93 8.23 -8.67
N PRO A 81 4.69 9.31 -8.40
CA PRO A 81 5.99 9.48 -9.02
C PRO A 81 6.90 8.33 -8.60
N MET A 82 7.62 7.78 -9.57
CA MET A 82 8.62 6.73 -9.36
C MET A 82 9.97 7.18 -9.91
N PRO A 83 11.09 6.67 -9.35
CA PRO A 83 12.41 6.94 -9.90
C PRO A 83 12.48 6.54 -11.38
N PRO A 84 13.03 7.40 -12.28
CA PRO A 84 13.10 7.12 -13.72
C PRO A 84 13.81 5.80 -14.05
N GLU A 85 14.78 5.40 -13.24
CA GLU A 85 15.51 4.15 -13.38
C GLU A 85 14.65 2.89 -13.28
N PHE A 86 13.46 2.98 -12.68
CA PHE A 86 12.52 1.85 -12.60
C PHE A 86 12.00 1.44 -13.98
N ASP A 87 11.93 2.35 -14.93
CA ASP A 87 11.46 2.05 -16.28
C ASP A 87 12.41 1.10 -17.05
N GLU A 88 13.69 1.06 -16.67
CA GLU A 88 14.71 0.20 -17.27
C GLU A 88 15.11 -0.99 -16.38
N MET A 89 14.60 -1.06 -15.16
CA MET A 89 14.97 -2.06 -14.17
C MET A 89 14.17 -3.36 -14.36
N PRO A 90 14.80 -4.55 -14.23
CA PRO A 90 14.07 -5.81 -14.20
C PRO A 90 13.00 -5.83 -13.10
N PHE A 91 11.82 -6.36 -13.40
CA PHE A 91 10.68 -6.36 -12.49
C PHE A 91 11.00 -6.96 -11.10
N VAL A 92 11.79 -8.04 -11.06
CA VAL A 92 12.27 -8.63 -9.79
C VAL A 92 13.01 -7.61 -8.93
N GLN A 93 13.88 -6.79 -9.53
CA GLN A 93 14.63 -5.77 -8.80
C GLN A 93 13.72 -4.64 -8.33
N ILE A 94 12.72 -4.25 -9.12
CA ILE A 94 11.69 -3.28 -8.70
C ILE A 94 10.94 -3.81 -7.49
N MET A 95 10.54 -5.08 -7.50
CA MET A 95 9.83 -5.70 -6.38
C MET A 95 10.71 -5.84 -5.12
N GLN A 96 12.00 -6.10 -5.28
CA GLN A 96 12.95 -6.09 -4.15
C GLN A 96 13.13 -4.67 -3.60
N ALA A 97 13.15 -3.65 -4.46
CA ALA A 97 13.18 -2.24 -4.06
C ALA A 97 11.89 -1.83 -3.29
N PHE A 98 10.75 -2.46 -3.58
CA PHE A 98 9.51 -2.23 -2.83
C PHE A 98 9.66 -2.52 -1.33
N SER A 99 10.35 -3.58 -0.96
CA SER A 99 10.64 -3.89 0.45
C SER A 99 11.40 -2.74 1.13
N HIS A 100 12.36 -2.15 0.43
CA HIS A 100 13.12 -1.01 0.93
C HIS A 100 12.27 0.27 0.96
N ALA A 101 11.42 0.49 -0.03
CA ALA A 101 10.56 1.67 -0.13
C ALA A 101 9.63 1.81 1.10
N ILE A 102 9.16 0.69 1.66
CA ILE A 102 8.36 0.72 2.89
C ILE A 102 9.16 1.35 4.05
N THR A 103 10.45 1.08 4.15
CA THR A 103 11.30 1.66 5.21
C THR A 103 11.56 3.15 5.03
N LEU A 104 11.43 3.67 3.80
CA LEU A 104 11.63 5.09 3.50
C LEU A 104 10.40 5.95 3.84
N VAL A 105 9.22 5.34 3.85
CA VAL A 105 7.96 6.06 4.11
C VAL A 105 7.32 5.72 5.45
N ASN A 106 7.89 4.81 6.21
CA ASN A 106 7.44 4.45 7.56
C ASN A 106 8.59 4.55 8.56
N ARG A 107 8.29 4.93 9.79
CA ARG A 107 9.22 4.91 10.92
C ARG A 107 8.49 4.58 12.20
N GLY A 108 9.23 4.13 13.21
CA GLY A 108 8.72 3.73 14.53
C GLY A 108 9.34 2.42 14.98
N THR A 109 8.94 1.96 16.16
CA THR A 109 9.51 0.74 16.76
C THR A 109 9.04 -0.53 16.03
N ASP A 110 7.77 -0.59 15.64
CA ASP A 110 7.19 -1.69 14.86
C ASP A 110 6.15 -1.15 13.88
N TYR A 111 6.53 -1.01 12.63
CA TYR A 111 5.63 -0.65 11.52
C TYR A 111 5.38 -1.84 10.57
N GLY A 112 5.88 -3.02 10.90
CA GLY A 112 5.78 -4.19 10.06
C GLY A 112 6.95 -4.37 9.10
N TYR A 113 6.75 -5.21 8.11
CA TYR A 113 7.76 -5.51 7.09
C TYR A 113 7.11 -5.98 5.78
N ALA A 114 7.89 -5.98 4.71
CA ALA A 114 7.63 -6.76 3.51
C ALA A 114 8.96 -7.31 2.99
N THR A 115 8.96 -8.58 2.60
CA THR A 115 10.10 -9.23 1.95
C THR A 115 9.67 -9.84 0.63
N VAL A 116 10.54 -9.73 -0.37
CA VAL A 116 10.30 -10.29 -1.71
C VAL A 116 11.39 -11.30 -2.01
N THR A 117 10.99 -12.52 -2.28
CA THR A 117 11.89 -13.62 -2.63
C THR A 117 11.52 -14.16 -4.01
N GLU A 118 12.49 -14.25 -4.91
CA GLU A 118 12.35 -15.01 -6.15
C GLU A 118 12.55 -16.49 -5.82
N VAL A 119 11.46 -17.27 -5.86
CA VAL A 119 11.49 -18.71 -5.54
C VAL A 119 11.89 -19.55 -6.74
N GLU A 120 11.58 -19.07 -7.94
CA GLU A 120 12.00 -19.61 -9.23
C GLU A 120 11.83 -18.51 -10.31
N PRO A 121 12.41 -18.64 -11.51
CA PRO A 121 12.28 -17.64 -12.55
C PRO A 121 10.84 -17.20 -12.80
N ASN A 122 10.56 -15.90 -12.71
CA ASN A 122 9.23 -15.29 -12.86
C ASN A 122 8.21 -15.67 -11.77
N HIS A 123 8.65 -16.25 -10.66
CA HIS A 123 7.80 -16.54 -9.52
C HIS A 123 8.33 -15.84 -8.25
N LEU A 124 7.62 -14.82 -7.81
CA LEU A 124 7.96 -14.06 -6.61
C LEU A 124 7.02 -14.46 -5.48
N ARG A 125 7.59 -14.66 -4.31
CA ARG A 125 6.86 -14.77 -3.04
C ARG A 125 7.06 -13.49 -2.26
N ILE A 126 5.95 -12.90 -1.83
CA ILE A 126 5.94 -11.72 -0.97
C ILE A 126 5.42 -12.13 0.40
N ASP A 127 6.22 -11.92 1.42
CA ASP A 127 5.85 -12.10 2.82
C ASP A 127 5.76 -10.72 3.47
N ALA A 128 4.56 -10.34 3.90
CA ALA A 128 4.30 -9.01 4.42
C ALA A 128 3.48 -9.08 5.72
N ARG A 129 3.87 -8.24 6.68
CA ARG A 129 3.11 -7.94 7.88
C ARG A 129 2.99 -6.42 7.96
N TYR A 130 1.80 -5.90 7.73
CA TYR A 130 1.53 -4.47 7.74
C TYR A 130 0.18 -4.20 8.42
N PRO A 131 0.00 -3.11 9.17
CA PRO A 131 -1.24 -2.90 9.94
C PRO A 131 -2.43 -2.44 9.10
N ALA A 132 -2.23 -2.14 7.82
CA ALA A 132 -3.31 -1.81 6.87
C ALA A 132 -4.05 -3.09 6.41
N PRO A 133 -5.24 -2.94 5.77
CA PRO A 133 -5.93 -4.06 5.13
C PRO A 133 -5.04 -4.84 4.16
N ASP A 134 -5.11 -6.17 4.16
CA ASP A 134 -4.32 -7.00 3.23
C ASP A 134 -4.61 -6.65 1.76
N ASP A 135 -5.83 -6.22 1.45
CA ASP A 135 -6.25 -5.78 0.12
C ASP A 135 -5.54 -4.50 -0.34
N ILE A 136 -5.05 -3.66 0.58
CA ILE A 136 -4.16 -2.53 0.25
C ILE A 136 -2.83 -3.06 -0.28
N THR A 137 -2.24 -4.05 0.37
CA THR A 137 -0.99 -4.68 -0.09
C THR A 137 -1.23 -5.38 -1.44
N TYR A 138 -2.31 -6.13 -1.58
CA TYR A 138 -2.69 -6.78 -2.83
C TYR A 138 -2.82 -5.76 -3.98
N GLY A 139 -3.58 -4.69 -3.77
CA GLY A 139 -3.78 -3.63 -4.76
C GLY A 139 -2.48 -2.92 -5.15
N ALA A 140 -1.59 -2.66 -4.19
CA ALA A 140 -0.27 -2.08 -4.45
C ALA A 140 0.59 -3.01 -5.31
N LEU A 141 0.69 -4.30 -4.97
CA LEU A 141 1.45 -5.28 -5.75
C LEU A 141 0.89 -5.44 -7.17
N TYR A 142 -0.42 -5.46 -7.31
CA TYR A 142 -1.08 -5.47 -8.61
C TYR A 142 -0.75 -4.22 -9.42
N GLY A 143 -0.72 -3.06 -8.78
CA GLY A 143 -0.34 -1.78 -9.39
C GLY A 143 1.10 -1.79 -9.90
N TYR A 144 2.06 -2.33 -9.13
CA TYR A 144 3.45 -2.52 -9.57
C TYR A 144 3.53 -3.44 -10.79
N ALA A 145 2.84 -4.57 -10.77
CA ALA A 145 2.80 -5.47 -11.92
C ALA A 145 2.22 -4.81 -13.18
N LYS A 146 1.11 -4.08 -13.04
CA LYS A 146 0.50 -3.33 -14.14
C LYS A 146 1.41 -2.24 -14.71
N ARG A 147 2.17 -1.59 -13.87
CA ARG A 147 3.00 -0.45 -14.26
C ARG A 147 4.32 -0.89 -14.90
N PHE A 148 4.97 -1.92 -14.37
CA PHE A 148 6.35 -2.24 -14.67
C PHE A 148 6.57 -3.54 -15.43
N LEU A 149 5.59 -4.45 -15.51
CA LEU A 149 5.72 -5.58 -16.41
C LEU A 149 5.61 -5.13 -17.87
N PRO A 150 6.32 -5.80 -18.79
CA PRO A 150 6.21 -5.51 -20.21
C PRO A 150 4.75 -5.51 -20.69
N LYS A 151 4.41 -4.59 -21.59
CA LYS A 151 3.07 -4.46 -22.11
C LYS A 151 2.59 -5.77 -22.72
N GLY A 152 1.42 -6.24 -22.32
CA GLY A 152 0.87 -7.53 -22.78
C GLY A 152 1.28 -8.74 -21.94
N SER A 153 2.12 -8.56 -20.91
CA SER A 153 2.44 -9.63 -19.97
C SER A 153 1.17 -10.15 -19.28
N LYS A 154 1.12 -11.47 -19.13
CA LYS A 154 0.12 -12.14 -18.30
C LYS A 154 0.76 -12.47 -16.96
N PHE A 155 0.09 -12.14 -15.86
CA PHE A 155 0.53 -12.46 -14.53
C PHE A 155 -0.66 -12.88 -13.66
N THR A 156 -0.38 -13.61 -12.60
CA THR A 156 -1.34 -13.97 -11.57
C THR A 156 -0.81 -13.50 -10.23
N LEU A 157 -1.63 -12.81 -9.47
CA LEU A 157 -1.39 -12.46 -8.06
C LEU A 157 -2.43 -13.20 -7.22
N ARG A 158 -2.00 -13.92 -6.19
CA ARG A 158 -2.90 -14.64 -5.28
C ARG A 158 -2.32 -14.67 -3.89
N TYR A 159 -3.19 -14.79 -2.90
CA TYR A 159 -2.78 -15.10 -1.54
C TYR A 159 -2.28 -16.55 -1.48
N ASP A 160 -1.28 -16.79 -0.65
CA ASP A 160 -0.89 -18.14 -0.28
C ASP A 160 -1.86 -18.63 0.81
N GLU A 161 -2.76 -19.56 0.45
CA GLU A 161 -3.80 -20.08 1.34
C GLU A 161 -3.24 -20.72 2.62
N ALA A 162 -2.00 -21.23 2.57
CA ALA A 162 -1.33 -21.82 3.73
C ALA A 162 -0.96 -20.78 4.80
N THR A 163 -0.85 -19.50 4.42
CA THR A 163 -0.39 -18.40 5.30
C THR A 163 -1.46 -17.36 5.57
N LEU A 164 -2.65 -17.48 4.98
CA LEU A 164 -3.77 -16.58 5.26
C LEU A 164 -4.06 -16.54 6.76
N ARG A 165 -4.01 -15.34 7.33
CA ARG A 165 -4.51 -15.13 8.69
C ARG A 165 -5.99 -15.50 8.70
N ARG A 166 -6.33 -16.53 9.45
CA ARG A 166 -7.73 -16.74 9.81
C ARG A 166 -8.09 -15.62 10.79
N GLU A 167 -8.81 -14.63 10.32
CA GLU A 167 -9.46 -13.67 11.19
C GLU A 167 -10.44 -14.44 12.09
N HIS A 168 -10.19 -14.44 13.37
CA HIS A 168 -11.10 -14.95 14.41
C HIS A 168 -11.93 -13.82 14.96
#